data_99ad95b693dcdb030f746a1ee78d4f77
#
_entry.id   99ad95b693dcdb030f746a1ee78d4f77
#
_cell.length_a   1.000
_cell.length_b   1.000
_cell.length_c   1.000
_cell.angle_alpha   90.00
_cell.angle_beta   90.00
_cell.angle_gamma   90.00
#
_symmetry.space_group_name_H-M   'P 1'
#
loop_
_entity.id
_entity.type
_entity.pdbx_description
1 polymer ?
#
loop_
_entity_poly.entity_id
_entity_poly.type
_entity_poly.pdbx_seq_one_letter_code
_entity_poly.pdbx_strand_id
1 'polypeptide(L)'
;MSNNVVTELAPTGTLRAAINLANFLLVSSRADNGDPQGVAPDLAAAIADSLGVGVSYVPFERPGPLADAAVEGVWDIGLIAVEPARAEHIEFTEPYVEIEATYLVSGHSDIQTIAEVDQPGVRIAIAARSAYDLYLSRNLQHAELVRAEGIDGSFDLFVSEGLDVLAGLRPRLLADVAQIENCLLYTSPSPRDRG
;
A
#
# COMPACT_ATOMS: atom_id res chain seq x y z
N MET A 1 -21.92 -23.16 1.75
CA MET A 1 -22.23 -21.82 1.22
C MET A 1 -23.30 -21.96 0.15
N SER A 2 -24.14 -20.94 -0.08
CA SER A 2 -25.15 -21.04 -1.14
C SER A 2 -24.47 -20.97 -2.51
N ASN A 3 -24.97 -21.70 -3.51
CA ASN A 3 -24.48 -21.67 -4.90
C ASN A 3 -24.40 -20.25 -5.48
N ASN A 4 -25.16 -19.30 -4.93
CA ASN A 4 -25.18 -17.92 -5.36
C ASN A 4 -23.87 -17.18 -5.06
N VAL A 5 -23.27 -17.38 -3.86
CA VAL A 5 -22.00 -16.73 -3.46
C VAL A 5 -20.83 -17.19 -4.34
N VAL A 6 -20.77 -18.50 -4.64
CA VAL A 6 -19.72 -19.04 -5.51
C VAL A 6 -19.82 -18.47 -6.92
N THR A 7 -21.04 -18.39 -7.48
CA THR A 7 -21.25 -17.83 -8.82
C THR A 7 -20.93 -16.35 -8.90
N GLU A 8 -21.11 -15.61 -7.80
CA GLU A 8 -20.82 -14.17 -7.73
C GLU A 8 -19.33 -13.91 -7.58
N LEU A 9 -18.64 -14.62 -6.68
CA LEU A 9 -17.21 -14.41 -6.40
C LEU A 9 -16.25 -15.14 -7.34
N ALA A 10 -16.71 -16.21 -8.00
CA ALA A 10 -15.90 -16.98 -8.94
C ALA A 10 -16.72 -17.34 -10.19
N PRO A 11 -17.16 -16.34 -10.97
CA PRO A 11 -18.06 -16.54 -12.11
C PRO A 11 -17.46 -17.40 -13.22
N THR A 12 -16.14 -17.53 -13.28
CA THR A 12 -15.41 -18.36 -14.22
C THR A 12 -15.14 -19.77 -13.74
N GLY A 13 -15.58 -20.11 -12.51
CA GLY A 13 -15.25 -21.38 -11.83
C GLY A 13 -13.87 -21.39 -11.17
N THR A 14 -13.13 -20.29 -11.23
CA THR A 14 -11.83 -20.05 -10.59
C THR A 14 -11.85 -18.67 -9.99
N LEU A 15 -11.40 -18.51 -8.75
CA LEU A 15 -11.27 -17.20 -8.09
C LEU A 15 -10.03 -16.49 -8.61
N ARG A 16 -10.22 -15.40 -9.33
CA ARG A 16 -9.12 -14.56 -9.82
C ARG A 16 -8.77 -13.51 -8.75
N ALA A 17 -7.59 -13.64 -8.16
CA ALA A 17 -7.15 -12.80 -7.05
C ALA A 17 -6.09 -11.80 -7.50
N ALA A 18 -6.41 -10.50 -7.46
CA ALA A 18 -5.46 -9.44 -7.75
C ALA A 18 -4.50 -9.24 -6.56
N ILE A 19 -3.21 -9.35 -6.82
CA ILE A 19 -2.15 -9.29 -5.81
C ILE A 19 -1.24 -8.07 -6.07
N ASN A 20 -1.14 -7.18 -5.10
CA ASN A 20 -0.21 -6.05 -5.12
C ASN A 20 1.20 -6.50 -4.72
N LEU A 21 2.07 -6.68 -5.68
CA LEU A 21 3.45 -7.17 -5.48
C LEU A 21 4.35 -6.15 -4.77
N ALA A 22 4.01 -4.85 -4.82
CA ALA A 22 4.76 -3.82 -4.11
C ALA A 22 4.62 -3.91 -2.58
N ASN A 23 3.63 -4.65 -2.07
CA ASN A 23 3.46 -4.82 -0.63
C ASN A 23 4.33 -5.97 -0.10
N PHE A 24 5.61 -5.70 0.13
CA PHE A 24 6.61 -6.66 0.62
C PHE A 24 6.28 -7.28 1.99
N LEU A 25 5.36 -6.69 2.76
CA LEU A 25 4.88 -7.24 4.04
C LEU A 25 3.88 -8.39 3.83
N LEU A 26 3.17 -8.39 2.72
CA LEU A 26 2.11 -9.34 2.41
C LEU A 26 2.47 -10.27 1.24
N VAL A 27 3.50 -9.90 0.47
CA VAL A 27 4.06 -10.71 -0.62
C VAL A 27 5.56 -10.80 -0.41
N SER A 28 6.03 -11.96 0.06
CA SER A 28 7.42 -12.15 0.49
C SER A 28 8.35 -12.69 -0.61
N SER A 29 7.81 -13.42 -1.58
CA SER A 29 8.58 -14.08 -2.65
C SER A 29 7.67 -14.48 -3.82
N ARG A 30 8.29 -15.14 -4.81
CA ARG A 30 7.59 -15.86 -5.88
C ARG A 30 8.03 -17.32 -5.89
N ALA A 31 7.12 -18.21 -6.21
CA ALA A 31 7.41 -19.62 -6.45
C ALA A 31 8.11 -19.82 -7.81
N ASP A 32 8.64 -21.03 -8.06
CA ASP A 32 9.32 -21.36 -9.31
C ASP A 32 8.41 -21.22 -10.56
N ASN A 33 7.11 -21.38 -10.40
CA ASN A 33 6.11 -21.17 -11.45
C ASN A 33 5.73 -19.69 -11.66
N GLY A 34 6.32 -18.77 -10.86
CA GLY A 34 6.06 -17.34 -10.92
C GLY A 34 4.92 -16.83 -10.04
N ASP A 35 4.17 -17.71 -9.37
CA ASP A 35 3.08 -17.32 -8.47
C ASP A 35 3.61 -16.56 -7.25
N PRO A 36 2.89 -15.52 -6.79
CA PRO A 36 3.27 -14.80 -5.58
C PRO A 36 3.10 -15.69 -4.34
N GLN A 37 3.97 -15.50 -3.34
CA GLN A 37 3.93 -16.18 -2.05
C GLN A 37 3.87 -15.18 -0.91
N GLY A 38 3.18 -15.50 0.17
CA GLY A 38 3.03 -14.68 1.36
C GLY A 38 1.59 -14.57 1.82
N VAL A 39 1.35 -13.71 2.79
CA VAL A 39 0.04 -13.59 3.47
C VAL A 39 -1.11 -13.30 2.50
N ALA A 40 -0.91 -12.39 1.55
CA ALA A 40 -1.98 -12.02 0.60
C ALA A 40 -2.35 -13.19 -0.33
N PRO A 41 -1.43 -13.84 -1.05
CA PRO A 41 -1.80 -15.00 -1.87
C PRO A 41 -2.31 -16.18 -1.06
N ASP A 42 -1.80 -16.44 0.16
CA ASP A 42 -2.28 -17.52 1.02
C ASP A 42 -3.74 -17.27 1.47
N LEU A 43 -4.07 -16.01 1.79
CA LEU A 43 -5.46 -15.63 2.11
C LEU A 43 -6.38 -15.84 0.90
N ALA A 44 -5.95 -15.43 -0.30
CA ALA A 44 -6.72 -15.65 -1.52
C ALA A 44 -6.96 -17.16 -1.79
N ALA A 45 -5.93 -17.97 -1.59
CA ALA A 45 -6.05 -19.44 -1.71
C ALA A 45 -7.05 -20.02 -0.68
N ALA A 46 -6.97 -19.57 0.58
CA ALA A 46 -7.90 -20.02 1.62
C ALA A 46 -9.35 -19.60 1.34
N ILE A 47 -9.58 -18.44 0.74
CA ILE A 47 -10.91 -18.02 0.28
C ILE A 47 -11.39 -18.95 -0.84
N ALA A 48 -10.57 -19.22 -1.85
CA ALA A 48 -10.92 -20.13 -2.95
C ALA A 48 -11.26 -21.53 -2.43
N ASP A 49 -10.44 -22.08 -1.52
CA ASP A 49 -10.68 -23.38 -0.87
C ASP A 49 -12.02 -23.40 -0.13
N SER A 50 -12.37 -22.31 0.57
CA SER A 50 -13.64 -22.20 1.29
C SER A 50 -14.85 -22.18 0.35
N LEU A 51 -14.66 -21.68 -0.87
CA LEU A 51 -15.67 -21.66 -1.94
C LEU A 51 -15.73 -23.00 -2.72
N GLY A 52 -14.72 -23.86 -2.57
CA GLY A 52 -14.59 -25.11 -3.32
C GLY A 52 -14.17 -24.89 -4.78
N VAL A 53 -13.42 -23.83 -5.07
CA VAL A 53 -12.92 -23.50 -6.41
C VAL A 53 -11.39 -23.37 -6.40
N GLY A 54 -10.77 -23.37 -7.57
CA GLY A 54 -9.34 -23.05 -7.71
C GLY A 54 -9.07 -21.55 -7.55
N VAL A 55 -7.81 -21.19 -7.28
CA VAL A 55 -7.34 -19.79 -7.29
C VAL A 55 -6.45 -19.55 -8.51
N SER A 56 -6.51 -18.34 -9.07
CA SER A 56 -5.59 -17.84 -10.08
C SER A 56 -5.13 -16.46 -9.67
N TYR A 57 -3.82 -16.22 -9.61
CA TYR A 57 -3.28 -14.92 -9.22
C TYR A 57 -3.16 -13.99 -10.44
N VAL A 58 -3.60 -12.75 -10.25
CA VAL A 58 -3.45 -11.65 -11.21
C VAL A 58 -2.48 -10.64 -10.58
N PRO A 59 -1.17 -10.74 -10.86
CA PRO A 59 -0.17 -9.90 -10.22
C PRO A 59 -0.16 -8.48 -10.81
N PHE A 60 -0.04 -7.50 -9.93
CA PHE A 60 0.16 -6.10 -10.28
C PHE A 60 1.41 -5.57 -9.57
N GLU A 61 2.28 -4.90 -10.29
CA GLU A 61 3.52 -4.35 -9.73
C GLU A 61 3.25 -3.20 -8.73
N ARG A 62 2.07 -2.56 -8.80
CA ARG A 62 1.69 -1.41 -7.97
C ARG A 62 0.19 -1.37 -7.70
N PRO A 63 -0.24 -0.74 -6.58
CA PRO A 63 -1.66 -0.72 -6.19
C PRO A 63 -2.54 0.14 -7.11
N GLY A 64 -1.99 1.15 -7.78
CA GLY A 64 -2.74 1.99 -8.72
C GLY A 64 -3.34 1.21 -9.88
N PRO A 65 -2.51 0.53 -10.71
CA PRO A 65 -3.00 -0.34 -11.80
C PRO A 65 -3.95 -1.45 -11.32
N LEU A 66 -3.73 -2.01 -10.12
CA LEU A 66 -4.65 -3.00 -9.55
C LEU A 66 -6.04 -2.39 -9.34
N ALA A 67 -6.11 -1.19 -8.75
CA ALA A 67 -7.38 -0.50 -8.52
C ALA A 67 -8.08 -0.12 -9.84
N ASP A 68 -7.32 0.36 -10.84
CA ASP A 68 -7.88 0.72 -12.15
C ASP A 68 -8.51 -0.49 -12.85
N ALA A 69 -7.89 -1.66 -12.74
CA ALA A 69 -8.37 -2.90 -13.34
C ALA A 69 -9.69 -3.44 -12.73
N ALA A 70 -10.18 -2.85 -11.62
CA ALA A 70 -11.46 -3.23 -11.02
C ALA A 70 -12.63 -3.11 -12.00
N VAL A 71 -12.65 -2.04 -12.81
CA VAL A 71 -13.72 -1.79 -13.77
C VAL A 71 -13.60 -2.63 -15.04
N GLU A 72 -12.45 -3.26 -15.26
CA GLU A 72 -12.20 -4.10 -16.42
C GLU A 72 -12.66 -5.56 -16.23
N GLY A 73 -12.99 -5.95 -14.98
CA GLY A 73 -13.44 -7.29 -14.64
C GLY A 73 -12.36 -8.38 -14.83
N VAL A 74 -11.08 -8.02 -14.73
CA VAL A 74 -9.97 -8.97 -14.90
C VAL A 74 -9.65 -9.77 -13.65
N TRP A 75 -10.20 -9.39 -12.50
CA TRP A 75 -10.10 -10.07 -11.23
C TRP A 75 -11.44 -10.06 -10.48
N ASP A 76 -11.60 -10.94 -9.52
CA ASP A 76 -12.82 -11.11 -8.71
C ASP A 76 -12.64 -10.59 -7.29
N ILE A 77 -11.47 -10.79 -6.68
CA ILE A 77 -11.07 -10.21 -5.41
C ILE A 77 -9.72 -9.51 -5.52
N GLY A 78 -9.51 -8.44 -4.74
CA GLY A 78 -8.26 -7.68 -4.71
C GLY A 78 -7.72 -7.52 -3.29
N LEU A 79 -6.44 -7.87 -3.09
CA LEU A 79 -5.73 -7.68 -1.81
C LEU A 79 -5.03 -6.32 -1.84
N ILE A 80 -5.79 -5.28 -1.46
CA ILE A 80 -5.39 -3.87 -1.59
C ILE A 80 -5.92 -3.06 -0.40
N ALA A 81 -5.21 -1.99 -0.03
CA ALA A 81 -5.63 -1.13 1.07
C ALA A 81 -6.93 -0.35 0.74
N VAL A 82 -7.79 -0.24 1.75
CA VAL A 82 -9.01 0.56 1.71
C VAL A 82 -8.66 2.04 1.49
N GLU A 83 -9.34 2.66 0.55
CA GLU A 83 -9.19 4.08 0.23
C GLU A 83 -10.48 4.62 -0.41
N PRO A 84 -10.99 5.80 -0.01
CA PRO A 84 -12.24 6.35 -0.53
C PRO A 84 -12.32 6.42 -2.05
N ALA A 85 -11.25 6.85 -2.72
CA ALA A 85 -11.22 6.92 -4.17
C ALA A 85 -11.31 5.53 -4.85
N ARG A 86 -10.85 4.47 -4.18
CA ARG A 86 -10.99 3.09 -4.65
C ARG A 86 -12.38 2.54 -4.38
N ALA A 87 -13.01 2.97 -3.29
CA ALA A 87 -14.35 2.55 -2.90
C ALA A 87 -15.44 3.01 -3.87
N GLU A 88 -15.14 3.90 -4.81
CA GLU A 88 -16.05 4.25 -5.91
C GLU A 88 -16.32 3.07 -6.86
N HIS A 89 -15.40 2.09 -6.92
CA HIS A 89 -15.46 0.96 -7.84
C HIS A 89 -15.19 -0.41 -7.19
N ILE A 90 -14.74 -0.41 -5.92
CA ILE A 90 -14.37 -1.62 -5.18
C ILE A 90 -15.16 -1.63 -3.87
N GLU A 91 -15.92 -2.70 -3.63
CA GLU A 91 -16.53 -2.95 -2.33
C GLU A 91 -15.49 -3.61 -1.40
N PHE A 92 -15.31 -3.02 -0.21
CA PHE A 92 -14.33 -3.49 0.75
C PHE A 92 -14.98 -4.25 1.90
N THR A 93 -14.31 -5.32 2.35
CA THR A 93 -14.58 -5.98 3.61
C THR A 93 -13.96 -5.21 4.77
N GLU A 94 -14.21 -5.64 6.02
CA GLU A 94 -13.38 -5.24 7.14
C GLU A 94 -11.90 -5.61 6.88
N PRO A 95 -10.94 -4.79 7.34
CA PRO A 95 -9.54 -5.04 7.10
C PRO A 95 -9.06 -6.30 7.85
N TYR A 96 -8.32 -7.15 7.17
CA TYR A 96 -7.67 -8.32 7.78
C TYR A 96 -6.29 -7.99 8.37
N VAL A 97 -5.73 -6.83 8.04
CA VAL A 97 -4.46 -6.32 8.56
C VAL A 97 -4.46 -4.79 8.52
N GLU A 98 -3.82 -4.18 9.51
CA GLU A 98 -3.52 -2.76 9.54
C GLU A 98 -1.99 -2.57 9.44
N ILE A 99 -1.54 -1.68 8.56
CA ILE A 99 -0.12 -1.35 8.38
C ILE A 99 0.04 0.14 8.60
N GLU A 100 0.87 0.51 9.56
CA GLU A 100 1.15 1.91 9.86
C GLU A 100 1.94 2.58 8.72
N ALA A 101 1.47 3.77 8.31
CA ALA A 101 2.22 4.68 7.46
C ALA A 101 2.67 5.88 8.30
N THR A 102 3.89 6.38 8.04
CA THR A 102 4.50 7.48 8.79
C THR A 102 5.50 8.24 7.92
N TYR A 103 6.31 9.11 8.53
CA TYR A 103 7.31 9.92 7.89
C TYR A 103 8.72 9.60 8.39
N LEU A 104 9.66 9.58 7.45
CA LEU A 104 11.07 9.71 7.69
C LEU A 104 11.47 11.15 7.36
N VAL A 105 12.13 11.83 8.28
CA VAL A 105 12.53 13.21 8.11
C VAL A 105 14.06 13.29 7.99
N SER A 106 14.54 14.09 7.06
CA SER A 106 15.97 14.38 6.92
C SER A 106 16.51 15.01 8.20
N GLY A 107 17.69 14.58 8.66
CA GLY A 107 18.35 15.13 9.84
C GLY A 107 18.81 16.58 9.69
N HIS A 108 18.69 17.14 8.49
CA HIS A 108 18.94 18.56 8.21
C HIS A 108 17.66 19.42 8.24
N SER A 109 16.50 18.78 8.39
CA SER A 109 15.21 19.48 8.47
C SER A 109 14.96 20.00 9.90
N ASP A 110 14.34 21.16 10.00
CA ASP A 110 13.89 21.73 11.27
C ASP A 110 12.60 21.10 11.80
N ILE A 111 12.00 20.15 11.05
CA ILE A 111 10.78 19.44 11.41
C ILE A 111 11.05 18.55 12.62
N GLN A 112 10.33 18.78 13.73
CA GLN A 112 10.48 18.05 14.98
C GLN A 112 9.24 17.22 15.34
N THR A 113 8.11 17.47 14.68
CA THR A 113 6.84 16.79 14.95
C THR A 113 6.08 16.52 13.64
N ILE A 114 5.17 15.53 13.66
CA ILE A 114 4.31 15.23 12.51
C ILE A 114 3.44 16.43 12.10
N ALA A 115 3.03 17.25 13.08
CA ALA A 115 2.22 18.44 12.84
C ALA A 115 2.95 19.51 12.01
N GLU A 116 4.28 19.49 12.03
CA GLU A 116 5.13 20.44 11.27
C GLU A 116 5.43 19.99 9.84
N VAL A 117 5.00 18.78 9.46
CA VAL A 117 5.21 18.26 8.10
C VAL A 117 4.37 19.03 7.06
N ASP A 118 3.13 19.44 7.41
CA ASP A 118 2.27 20.20 6.50
C ASP A 118 2.53 21.71 6.58
N GLN A 119 3.70 22.15 6.12
CA GLN A 119 4.09 23.56 6.07
C GLN A 119 4.47 23.98 4.66
N PRO A 120 4.28 25.27 4.32
CA PRO A 120 4.76 25.82 3.04
C PRO A 120 6.27 25.62 2.86
N GLY A 121 6.65 25.08 1.71
CA GLY A 121 8.04 24.83 1.36
C GLY A 121 8.54 23.43 1.75
N VAL A 122 7.82 22.67 2.56
CA VAL A 122 8.15 21.27 2.85
C VAL A 122 7.83 20.41 1.63
N ARG A 123 8.82 19.61 1.20
CA ARG A 123 8.71 18.69 0.06
C ARG A 123 8.76 17.24 0.56
N ILE A 124 7.71 16.49 0.23
CA ILE A 124 7.50 15.12 0.71
C ILE A 124 7.63 14.14 -0.45
N ALA A 125 8.68 13.32 -0.45
CA ALA A 125 8.80 12.19 -1.36
C ALA A 125 7.74 11.12 -1.04
N ILE A 126 7.10 10.59 -2.07
CA ILE A 126 6.01 9.62 -1.87
C ILE A 126 5.86 8.67 -3.07
N ALA A 127 5.51 7.40 -2.80
CA ALA A 127 5.18 6.44 -3.85
C ALA A 127 3.81 6.78 -4.45
N ALA A 128 3.79 7.12 -5.74
CA ALA A 128 2.61 7.52 -6.47
C ALA A 128 1.48 6.48 -6.37
N ARG A 129 0.25 6.98 -6.10
CA ARG A 129 -0.98 6.20 -6.04
C ARG A 129 -1.00 5.09 -4.97
N SER A 130 -0.09 5.17 -3.99
CA SER A 130 -0.20 4.40 -2.75
C SER A 130 -1.40 4.88 -1.92
N ALA A 131 -1.87 4.08 -0.95
CA ALA A 131 -2.97 4.51 -0.09
C ALA A 131 -2.61 5.77 0.71
N TYR A 132 -1.37 5.87 1.18
CA TYR A 132 -0.89 7.05 1.89
C TYR A 132 -0.70 8.27 0.95
N ASP A 133 -0.35 8.10 -0.34
CA ASP A 133 -0.38 9.21 -1.31
C ASP A 133 -1.81 9.75 -1.50
N LEU A 134 -2.78 8.85 -1.71
CA LEU A 134 -4.18 9.24 -1.85
C LEU A 134 -4.72 9.92 -0.59
N TYR A 135 -4.35 9.42 0.60
CA TYR A 135 -4.71 10.04 1.87
C TYR A 135 -4.10 11.43 2.03
N LEU A 136 -2.78 11.57 1.82
CA LEU A 136 -2.08 12.85 1.98
C LEU A 136 -2.53 13.87 0.96
N SER A 137 -2.83 13.47 -0.28
CA SER A 137 -3.37 14.36 -1.33
C SER A 137 -4.68 15.04 -0.93
N ARG A 138 -5.48 14.40 -0.06
CA ARG A 138 -6.74 14.97 0.42
C ARG A 138 -6.61 15.78 1.71
N ASN A 139 -5.56 15.52 2.50
CA ASN A 139 -5.47 16.06 3.86
C ASN A 139 -4.39 17.14 4.02
N LEU A 140 -3.32 17.13 3.24
CA LEU A 140 -2.31 18.18 3.26
C LEU A 140 -2.85 19.46 2.58
N GLN A 141 -2.47 20.60 3.14
CA GLN A 141 -2.89 21.93 2.67
C GLN A 141 -1.71 22.77 2.15
N HIS A 142 -0.51 22.54 2.62
CA HIS A 142 0.63 23.42 2.43
C HIS A 142 1.86 22.72 1.83
N ALA A 143 2.17 21.49 2.30
CA ALA A 143 3.34 20.75 1.85
C ALA A 143 3.16 20.22 0.42
N GLU A 144 4.27 20.11 -0.31
CA GLU A 144 4.30 19.60 -1.68
C GLU A 144 4.57 18.09 -1.71
N LEU A 145 3.71 17.31 -2.37
CA LEU A 145 3.93 15.89 -2.63
C LEU A 145 4.74 15.69 -3.92
N VAL A 146 5.96 15.19 -3.77
CA VAL A 146 6.86 14.86 -4.88
C VAL A 146 6.78 13.35 -5.13
N ARG A 147 6.11 12.97 -6.20
CA ARG A 147 5.75 11.59 -6.48
C ARG A 147 6.80 10.88 -7.30
N ALA A 148 7.13 9.64 -6.91
CA ALA A 148 7.95 8.73 -7.68
C ALA A 148 7.23 7.41 -7.94
N GLU A 149 7.71 6.65 -8.90
CA GLU A 149 7.18 5.33 -9.19
C GLU A 149 7.65 4.30 -8.16
N GLY A 150 6.70 3.77 -7.38
CA GLY A 150 6.97 2.73 -6.39
C GLY A 150 7.69 3.20 -5.13
N ILE A 151 7.87 2.27 -4.21
CA ILE A 151 8.47 2.55 -2.89
C ILE A 151 9.96 2.85 -3.02
N ASP A 152 10.70 2.08 -3.82
CA ASP A 152 12.13 2.30 -4.05
C ASP A 152 12.37 3.65 -4.72
N GLY A 153 11.59 3.98 -5.76
CA GLY A 153 11.69 5.26 -6.44
C GLY A 153 11.43 6.46 -5.51
N SER A 154 10.51 6.35 -4.54
CA SER A 154 10.29 7.43 -3.58
C SER A 154 11.46 7.60 -2.61
N PHE A 155 12.11 6.52 -2.21
CA PHE A 155 13.32 6.56 -1.40
C PHE A 155 14.49 7.20 -2.18
N ASP A 156 14.73 6.75 -3.41
CA ASP A 156 15.79 7.28 -4.28
C ASP A 156 15.59 8.78 -4.52
N LEU A 157 14.35 9.20 -4.75
CA LEU A 157 14.00 10.61 -4.93
C LEU A 157 14.27 11.43 -3.67
N PHE A 158 13.89 10.93 -2.49
CA PHE A 158 14.16 11.56 -1.20
C PHE A 158 15.66 11.82 -1.00
N VAL A 159 16.49 10.82 -1.29
CA VAL A 159 17.95 10.90 -1.12
C VAL A 159 18.58 11.79 -2.18
N SER A 160 18.25 11.58 -3.46
CA SER A 160 18.94 12.25 -4.59
C SER A 160 18.62 13.73 -4.69
N GLU A 161 17.40 14.13 -4.36
CA GLU A 161 16.99 15.55 -4.38
C GLU A 161 17.09 16.23 -3.02
N GLY A 162 17.49 15.51 -1.97
CA GLY A 162 17.59 16.07 -0.62
C GLY A 162 16.26 16.63 -0.12
N LEU A 163 15.19 15.86 -0.30
CA LEU A 163 13.85 16.27 0.13
C LEU A 163 13.74 16.27 1.67
N ASP A 164 12.80 17.05 2.20
CA ASP A 164 12.64 17.21 3.65
C ASP A 164 12.10 15.95 4.32
N VAL A 165 11.16 15.27 3.64
CA VAL A 165 10.38 14.17 4.20
C VAL A 165 10.20 13.06 3.17
N LEU A 166 10.23 11.80 3.64
CA LEU A 166 9.76 10.62 2.91
C LEU A 166 8.55 10.04 3.62
N ALA A 167 7.41 9.94 2.93
CA ALA A 167 6.22 9.26 3.42
C ALA A 167 6.22 7.79 2.99
N GLY A 168 5.93 6.88 3.91
CA GLY A 168 5.92 5.46 3.59
C GLY A 168 5.38 4.56 4.71
N LEU A 169 5.37 3.27 4.44
CA LEU A 169 5.04 2.26 5.45
C LEU A 169 6.15 2.19 6.50
N ARG A 170 5.78 2.27 7.78
CA ARG A 170 6.73 2.29 8.89
C ARG A 170 7.78 1.18 8.86
N PRO A 171 7.45 -0.10 8.57
CA PRO A 171 8.47 -1.16 8.49
C PRO A 171 9.50 -0.93 7.38
N ARG A 172 9.09 -0.32 6.26
CA ARG A 172 10.01 0.03 5.18
C ARG A 172 10.90 1.20 5.59
N LEU A 173 10.35 2.26 6.14
CA LEU A 173 11.11 3.42 6.58
C LEU A 173 12.13 3.07 7.67
N LEU A 174 11.83 2.08 8.53
CA LEU A 174 12.80 1.54 9.49
C LEU A 174 14.01 0.88 8.82
N ALA A 175 13.80 0.17 7.72
CA ALA A 175 14.88 -0.40 6.94
C ALA A 175 15.66 0.67 6.16
N ASP A 176 14.98 1.69 5.67
CA ASP A 176 15.57 2.80 4.92
C ASP A 176 16.47 3.68 5.81
N VAL A 177 16.05 3.96 7.06
CA VAL A 177 16.88 4.68 8.05
C VAL A 177 18.26 4.05 8.24
N ALA A 178 18.35 2.74 8.19
CA ALA A 178 19.61 2.03 8.35
C ALA A 178 20.59 2.29 7.17
N GLN A 179 20.12 2.85 6.07
CA GLN A 179 20.91 3.14 4.86
C GLN A 179 21.33 4.61 4.76
N ILE A 180 20.79 5.48 5.63
CA ILE A 180 21.03 6.93 5.55
C ILE A 180 21.55 7.43 6.90
N GLU A 181 22.65 8.19 6.86
CA GLU A 181 23.14 8.88 8.05
C GLU A 181 22.26 10.10 8.40
N ASN A 182 21.97 10.31 9.70
CA ASN A 182 21.27 11.47 10.22
C ASN A 182 19.82 11.64 9.74
N CYS A 183 18.98 10.60 9.84
CA CYS A 183 17.54 10.71 9.62
C CYS A 183 16.75 10.40 10.89
N LEU A 184 15.59 11.06 11.06
CA LEU A 184 14.66 10.85 12.18
C LEU A 184 13.38 10.19 11.68
N LEU A 185 13.02 9.06 12.26
CA LEU A 185 11.72 8.42 12.00
C LEU A 185 10.70 8.90 13.04
N TYR A 186 9.61 9.48 12.57
CA TYR A 186 8.51 9.85 13.45
C TYR A 186 7.56 8.67 13.64
N THR A 187 7.29 8.34 14.90
CA THR A 187 6.20 7.45 15.25
C THR A 187 4.98 8.30 15.53
N SER A 188 3.97 8.25 14.65
CA SER A 188 2.66 8.75 15.03
C SER A 188 2.16 7.95 16.25
N PRO A 189 1.64 8.58 17.31
CA PRO A 189 0.82 7.84 18.25
C PRO A 189 -0.33 7.24 17.46
N SER A 190 -0.49 5.91 17.55
CA SER A 190 -1.61 5.20 16.96
C SER A 190 -2.93 5.89 17.36
N PRO A 191 -3.95 5.97 16.50
CA PRO A 191 -5.27 6.44 16.93
C PRO A 191 -5.82 5.72 18.16
N ARG A 192 -5.29 4.52 18.50
CA ARG A 192 -5.60 3.76 19.72
C ARG A 192 -4.94 4.30 20.98
N ASP A 193 -3.89 5.13 20.86
CA ASP A 193 -3.20 5.72 22.02
C ASP A 193 -3.85 7.02 22.52
N ARG A 194 -4.97 7.41 21.94
CA ARG A 194 -5.83 8.49 22.42
C ARG A 194 -6.99 7.91 23.22
N GLY A 195 -6.64 7.33 24.38
CA GLY A 195 -7.61 6.97 25.41
C GLY A 195 -8.08 8.18 26.20
#